data_4089104424bb5f538586471b0d41cf4f
#
_entry.id   4089104424bb5f538586471b0d41cf4f
#
_cell.length_a   1.000
_cell.length_b   1.000
_cell.length_c   1.000
_cell.angle_alpha   90.00
_cell.angle_beta   90.00
_cell.angle_gamma   90.00
#
_symmetry.space_group_name_H-M   'P 1'
#
loop_
_entity.id
_entity.type
_entity.pdbx_description
1 polymer ?
#
loop_
_entity_poly.entity_id
_entity_poly.type
_entity_poly.pdbx_seq_one_letter_code
_entity_poly.pdbx_strand_id
1 'polypeptide(L)'
;MDRPAIDGLRGVKLPVTDLQRSLTWYQQVFDVTPWYEFPDEDGVVRGVLCTVPGLVDSGLALRENPDAAQGIAGFDPLNWHVVDLAELHDWASFLDAIEIGHSPVIEASLGWLLVFHDPDGIEHHLYTRTEHCIDHSERPGYGRPIPSSIPARVRST
;
A
#
# COMPACT_ATOMS: atom_id res chain seq x y z
N MET A 1 17.75 -24.13 19.21
CA MET A 1 17.28 -24.46 17.84
C MET A 1 17.23 -23.16 17.07
N ASP A 2 17.95 -23.06 15.98
CA ASP A 2 17.98 -21.85 15.16
C ASP A 2 16.67 -21.74 14.36
N ARG A 3 16.11 -20.52 14.30
CA ARG A 3 14.89 -20.28 13.54
C ARG A 3 15.21 -20.29 12.04
N PRO A 4 14.43 -21.02 11.21
CA PRO A 4 14.59 -20.97 9.76
C PRO A 4 14.46 -19.54 9.23
N ALA A 5 15.18 -19.24 8.15
CA ALA A 5 15.13 -17.94 7.49
C ALA A 5 13.87 -17.77 6.64
N ILE A 6 13.39 -16.53 6.53
CA ILE A 6 12.43 -16.09 5.51
C ILE A 6 13.25 -15.40 4.42
N ASP A 7 13.01 -15.76 3.16
CA ASP A 7 13.73 -15.26 1.98
C ASP A 7 13.00 -14.10 1.28
N GLY A 8 12.26 -13.30 2.02
CA GLY A 8 11.58 -12.10 1.52
C GLY A 8 10.07 -12.19 1.53
N LEU A 9 9.41 -11.18 0.95
CA LEU A 9 7.96 -11.09 0.79
C LEU A 9 7.58 -11.47 -0.64
N ARG A 10 6.87 -12.60 -0.80
CA ARG A 10 6.38 -13.04 -2.11
C ARG A 10 5.31 -12.11 -2.69
N GLY A 11 4.48 -11.52 -1.84
CA GLY A 11 3.41 -10.63 -2.27
C GLY A 11 2.43 -10.31 -1.16
N VAL A 12 1.56 -9.37 -1.45
CA VAL A 12 0.43 -8.97 -0.58
C VAL A 12 -0.87 -9.38 -1.26
N LYS A 13 -1.85 -9.81 -0.47
CA LYS A 13 -3.18 -10.17 -0.96
C LYS A 13 -4.21 -9.26 -0.30
N LEU A 14 -4.98 -8.56 -1.14
CA LEU A 14 -6.09 -7.71 -0.71
C LEU A 14 -7.42 -8.39 -1.06
N PRO A 15 -8.36 -8.47 -0.11
CA PRO A 15 -9.71 -8.89 -0.40
C PRO A 15 -10.47 -7.76 -1.12
N VAL A 16 -11.33 -8.12 -2.06
CA VAL A 16 -12.18 -7.19 -2.80
C VAL A 16 -13.61 -7.72 -2.89
N THR A 17 -14.60 -6.82 -2.98
CA THR A 17 -16.01 -7.20 -3.14
C THR A 17 -16.34 -7.61 -4.56
N ASP A 18 -15.73 -6.95 -5.54
CA ASP A 18 -15.91 -7.18 -6.97
C ASP A 18 -14.55 -7.12 -7.64
N LEU A 19 -14.10 -8.28 -8.14
CA LEU A 19 -12.77 -8.42 -8.69
C LEU A 19 -12.55 -7.53 -9.92
N GLN A 20 -13.53 -7.44 -10.82
CA GLN A 20 -13.37 -6.69 -12.07
C GLN A 20 -13.33 -5.18 -11.80
N ARG A 21 -14.21 -4.69 -10.93
CA ARG A 21 -14.22 -3.28 -10.50
C ARG A 21 -12.89 -2.89 -9.87
N SER A 22 -12.44 -3.69 -8.91
CA SER A 22 -11.20 -3.41 -8.20
C SER A 22 -9.98 -3.52 -9.12
N LEU A 23 -9.91 -4.56 -9.97
CA LEU A 23 -8.80 -4.70 -10.94
C LEU A 23 -8.71 -3.48 -11.86
N THR A 24 -9.82 -2.98 -12.38
CA THR A 24 -9.87 -1.79 -13.23
C THR A 24 -9.33 -0.57 -12.48
N TRP A 25 -9.73 -0.40 -11.22
CA TRP A 25 -9.25 0.69 -10.37
C TRP A 25 -7.75 0.59 -10.09
N TYR A 26 -7.25 -0.60 -9.71
CA TYR A 26 -5.82 -0.80 -9.45
C TYR A 26 -4.96 -0.63 -10.70
N GLN A 27 -5.47 -0.99 -11.88
CA GLN A 27 -4.82 -0.69 -13.16
C GLN A 27 -4.75 0.81 -13.42
N GLN A 28 -5.83 1.54 -13.19
CA GLN A 28 -5.87 2.99 -13.38
C GLN A 28 -4.92 3.73 -12.43
N VAL A 29 -4.86 3.33 -11.16
CA VAL A 29 -4.11 4.05 -10.12
C VAL A 29 -2.65 3.62 -10.06
N PHE A 30 -2.37 2.33 -10.09
CA PHE A 30 -1.04 1.78 -9.84
C PHE A 30 -0.41 1.10 -11.07
N ASP A 31 -1.06 1.17 -12.23
CA ASP A 31 -0.61 0.52 -13.47
C ASP A 31 -0.30 -0.97 -13.28
N VAL A 32 -1.11 -1.65 -12.46
CA VAL A 32 -0.90 -3.07 -12.20
C VAL A 32 -1.19 -3.89 -13.47
N THR A 33 -0.41 -4.93 -13.70
CA THR A 33 -0.61 -5.86 -14.82
C THR A 33 -0.90 -7.25 -14.29
N PRO A 34 -2.12 -7.79 -14.48
CA PRO A 34 -2.44 -9.16 -14.10
C PRO A 34 -1.66 -10.15 -14.97
N TRP A 35 -1.09 -11.19 -14.36
CA TRP A 35 -0.34 -12.23 -15.07
C TRP A 35 -0.71 -13.64 -14.62
N TYR A 36 -1.51 -13.79 -13.55
CA TYR A 36 -2.01 -15.07 -13.08
C TYR A 36 -3.44 -14.98 -12.57
N GLU A 37 -4.28 -15.95 -12.89
CA GLU A 37 -5.68 -16.01 -12.51
C GLU A 37 -5.96 -17.20 -11.60
N PHE A 38 -6.97 -17.06 -10.74
CA PHE A 38 -7.42 -18.09 -9.82
C PHE A 38 -8.92 -18.31 -10.00
N PRO A 39 -9.33 -19.23 -10.90
CA PRO A 39 -10.72 -19.62 -11.06
C PRO A 39 -11.18 -20.49 -9.88
N ASP A 40 -12.49 -20.47 -9.61
CA ASP A 40 -13.16 -21.39 -8.71
C ASP A 40 -13.51 -22.73 -9.43
N GLU A 41 -14.24 -23.62 -8.75
CA GLU A 41 -14.65 -24.93 -9.29
C GLU A 41 -15.56 -24.83 -10.51
N ASP A 42 -16.30 -23.72 -10.66
CA ASP A 42 -17.17 -23.43 -11.80
C ASP A 42 -16.43 -22.71 -12.95
N GLY A 43 -15.12 -22.47 -12.79
CA GLY A 43 -14.29 -21.77 -13.77
C GLY A 43 -14.41 -20.25 -13.73
N VAL A 44 -15.09 -19.69 -12.72
CA VAL A 44 -15.21 -18.24 -12.55
C VAL A 44 -13.96 -17.70 -11.87
N VAL A 45 -13.29 -16.73 -12.50
CA VAL A 45 -12.09 -16.11 -11.94
C VAL A 45 -12.45 -15.28 -10.71
N ARG A 46 -11.93 -15.70 -9.54
CA ARG A 46 -12.17 -15.09 -8.23
C ARG A 46 -10.94 -14.38 -7.66
N GLY A 47 -9.86 -14.37 -8.39
CA GLY A 47 -8.65 -13.68 -7.98
C GLY A 47 -7.65 -13.54 -9.11
N VAL A 48 -6.78 -12.56 -8.97
CA VAL A 48 -5.66 -12.32 -9.88
C VAL A 48 -4.40 -12.01 -9.08
N LEU A 49 -3.26 -12.34 -9.65
CA LEU A 49 -1.95 -11.86 -9.19
C LEU A 49 -1.41 -10.89 -10.21
N CYS A 50 -1.03 -9.71 -9.76
CA CYS A 50 -0.55 -8.62 -10.60
C CYS A 50 0.91 -8.29 -10.28
N THR A 51 1.64 -7.86 -11.29
CA THR A 51 2.85 -7.06 -11.10
C THR A 51 2.46 -5.62 -10.80
N VAL A 52 3.30 -4.91 -10.05
CA VAL A 52 3.14 -3.49 -9.75
C VAL A 52 4.45 -2.81 -10.12
N PRO A 53 4.45 -1.73 -10.92
CA PRO A 53 5.66 -0.96 -11.17
C PRO A 53 6.32 -0.53 -9.86
N GLY A 54 7.64 -0.74 -9.74
CA GLY A 54 8.39 -0.43 -8.52
C GLY A 54 8.44 -1.54 -7.47
N LEU A 55 7.61 -2.58 -7.56
CA LEU A 55 7.76 -3.78 -6.73
C LEU A 55 8.61 -4.82 -7.46
N VAL A 56 9.81 -5.05 -6.94
CA VAL A 56 10.71 -6.11 -7.43
C VAL A 56 10.48 -7.36 -6.58
N ASP A 57 10.36 -8.51 -7.24
CA ASP A 57 10.23 -9.85 -6.62
C ASP A 57 8.98 -10.06 -5.75
N SER A 58 8.03 -9.11 -5.73
CA SER A 58 6.76 -9.26 -5.04
C SER A 58 5.59 -8.81 -5.92
N GLY A 59 4.42 -9.38 -5.67
CA GLY A 59 3.20 -9.08 -6.41
C GLY A 59 2.07 -8.59 -5.52
N LEU A 60 1.06 -8.00 -6.15
CA LEU A 60 -0.21 -7.65 -5.54
C LEU A 60 -1.29 -8.63 -6.04
N ALA A 61 -1.88 -9.37 -5.12
CA ALA A 61 -3.02 -10.22 -5.43
C ALA A 61 -4.33 -9.57 -5.00
N LEU A 62 -5.31 -9.59 -5.88
CA LEU A 62 -6.69 -9.24 -5.55
C LEU A 62 -7.50 -10.54 -5.45
N ARG A 63 -8.27 -10.70 -4.38
CA ARG A 63 -9.09 -11.89 -4.16
C ARG A 63 -10.52 -11.48 -3.84
N GLU A 64 -11.48 -11.94 -4.62
CA GLU A 64 -12.89 -11.72 -4.35
C GLU A 64 -13.28 -12.44 -3.05
N ASN A 65 -13.58 -11.66 -2.04
CA ASN A 65 -14.03 -12.07 -0.72
C ASN A 65 -14.70 -10.86 -0.04
N PRO A 66 -16.02 -10.66 -0.27
CA PRO A 66 -16.75 -9.50 0.23
C PRO A 66 -16.70 -9.32 1.75
N ASP A 67 -16.80 -10.41 2.49
CA ASP A 67 -16.77 -10.34 3.97
C ASP A 67 -15.42 -9.88 4.50
N ALA A 68 -14.34 -10.38 3.92
CA ALA A 68 -12.99 -9.95 4.29
C ALA A 68 -12.72 -8.50 3.84
N ALA A 69 -13.21 -8.09 2.66
CA ALA A 69 -13.10 -6.71 2.17
C ALA A 69 -13.80 -5.74 3.12
N GLN A 70 -15.01 -6.04 3.54
CA GLN A 70 -15.74 -5.26 4.53
C GLN A 70 -15.01 -5.20 5.88
N GLY A 71 -14.39 -6.30 6.30
CA GLY A 71 -13.66 -6.37 7.58
C GLY A 71 -12.35 -5.58 7.62
N ILE A 72 -11.75 -5.26 6.46
CA ILE A 72 -10.50 -4.51 6.37
C ILE A 72 -10.72 -3.04 5.94
N ALA A 73 -11.92 -2.66 5.55
CA ALA A 73 -12.24 -1.29 5.17
C ALA A 73 -11.85 -0.29 6.27
N GLY A 74 -11.21 0.81 5.89
CA GLY A 74 -10.67 1.82 6.82
C GLY A 74 -9.34 1.43 7.48
N PHE A 75 -8.67 0.37 7.01
CA PHE A 75 -7.33 0.00 7.44
C PHE A 75 -6.33 0.15 6.27
N ASP A 76 -5.06 0.43 6.61
CA ASP A 76 -3.94 0.66 5.69
C ASP A 76 -2.97 -0.54 5.66
N PRO A 77 -3.29 -1.65 4.99
CA PRO A 77 -2.42 -2.83 4.96
C PRO A 77 -1.13 -2.62 4.19
N LEU A 78 -1.05 -1.56 3.39
CA LEU A 78 0.06 -1.23 2.51
C LEU A 78 0.49 0.22 2.65
N ASN A 79 1.78 0.43 2.88
CA ASN A 79 2.43 1.73 2.76
C ASN A 79 3.35 1.71 1.54
N TRP A 80 3.05 2.56 0.56
CA TRP A 80 3.84 2.72 -0.65
C TRP A 80 4.90 3.79 -0.44
N HIS A 81 6.10 3.58 -0.94
CA HIS A 81 7.10 4.63 -0.96
C HIS A 81 7.03 5.46 -2.24
N VAL A 82 7.07 6.77 -2.07
CA VAL A 82 7.45 7.75 -3.09
C VAL A 82 8.79 8.37 -2.70
N VAL A 83 9.50 8.98 -3.63
CA VAL A 83 10.87 9.45 -3.37
C VAL A 83 10.87 10.61 -2.38
N ASP A 84 10.09 11.66 -2.67
CA ASP A 84 10.10 12.90 -1.91
C ASP A 84 8.74 13.63 -1.94
N LEU A 85 8.71 14.82 -1.34
CA LEU A 85 7.53 15.66 -1.26
C LEU A 85 7.04 16.14 -2.63
N ALA A 86 7.95 16.38 -3.59
CA ALA A 86 7.56 16.83 -4.93
C ALA A 86 6.78 15.73 -5.65
N GLU A 87 7.28 14.49 -5.61
CA GLU A 87 6.59 13.33 -6.18
C GLU A 87 5.24 13.06 -5.49
N LEU A 88 5.13 13.33 -4.18
CA LEU A 88 3.87 13.22 -3.46
C LEU A 88 2.83 14.24 -3.93
N HIS A 89 3.23 15.47 -4.27
CA HIS A 89 2.36 16.47 -4.90
C HIS A 89 1.97 16.09 -6.32
N ASP A 90 2.87 15.45 -7.08
CA ASP A 90 2.56 14.93 -8.40
C ASP A 90 1.49 13.82 -8.31
N TRP A 91 1.60 12.95 -7.32
CA TRP A 91 0.57 11.96 -7.02
C TRP A 91 -0.78 12.58 -6.65
N ALA A 92 -0.80 13.62 -5.81
CA ALA A 92 -2.04 14.33 -5.49
C ALA A 92 -2.70 14.90 -6.75
N SER A 93 -1.90 15.55 -7.61
CA SER A 93 -2.37 16.09 -8.88
C SER A 93 -2.87 15.01 -9.85
N PHE A 94 -2.22 13.85 -9.86
CA PHE A 94 -2.66 12.71 -10.65
C PHE A 94 -4.00 12.15 -10.17
N LEU A 95 -4.16 11.96 -8.85
CA LEU A 95 -5.41 11.49 -8.26
C LEU A 95 -6.58 12.46 -8.53
N ASP A 96 -6.33 13.78 -8.43
CA ASP A 96 -7.30 14.79 -8.82
C ASP A 96 -7.70 14.67 -10.29
N ALA A 97 -6.74 14.46 -11.19
CA ALA A 97 -6.99 14.34 -12.63
C ALA A 97 -7.83 13.11 -13.00
N ILE A 98 -7.77 12.05 -12.20
CA ILE A 98 -8.58 10.82 -12.37
C ILE A 98 -9.79 10.77 -11.41
N GLU A 99 -10.11 11.88 -10.77
CA GLU A 99 -11.28 12.07 -9.89
C GLU A 99 -11.31 11.11 -8.68
N ILE A 100 -10.14 10.75 -8.13
CA ILE A 100 -10.03 9.99 -6.89
C ILE A 100 -9.80 10.93 -5.72
N GLY A 101 -10.73 10.90 -4.76
CA GLY A 101 -10.61 11.69 -3.53
C GLY A 101 -9.43 11.25 -2.66
N HIS A 102 -8.68 12.22 -2.16
CA HIS A 102 -7.53 11.99 -1.29
C HIS A 102 -7.42 13.04 -0.18
N SER A 103 -6.59 12.78 0.83
CA SER A 103 -6.28 13.75 1.87
C SER A 103 -5.44 14.91 1.33
N PRO A 104 -5.37 16.05 2.02
CA PRO A 104 -4.22 16.94 1.88
C PRO A 104 -2.92 16.18 2.14
N VAL A 105 -1.79 16.72 1.68
CA VAL A 105 -0.48 16.20 2.11
C VAL A 105 -0.31 16.42 3.60
N ILE A 106 -0.01 15.36 4.32
CA ILE A 106 0.08 15.31 5.78
C ILE A 106 1.55 15.24 6.20
N GLU A 107 1.97 16.10 7.14
CA GLU A 107 3.24 15.95 7.82
C GLU A 107 3.10 14.80 8.83
N ALA A 108 3.72 13.66 8.52
CA ALA A 108 3.62 12.45 9.32
C ALA A 108 4.82 12.31 10.28
N SER A 109 5.00 11.16 10.93
CA SER A 109 6.03 10.98 11.96
C SER A 109 7.48 11.14 11.47
N LEU A 110 7.77 10.73 10.23
CA LEU A 110 9.13 10.75 9.68
C LEU A 110 9.22 11.56 8.37
N GLY A 111 8.17 11.57 7.58
CA GLY A 111 8.10 12.22 6.28
C GLY A 111 6.71 12.75 6.00
N TRP A 112 6.34 12.85 4.73
CA TRP A 112 5.02 13.30 4.30
C TRP A 112 4.19 12.13 3.79
N LEU A 113 2.88 12.26 3.93
CA LEU A 113 1.90 11.21 3.68
C LEU A 113 0.74 11.76 2.85
N LEU A 114 0.27 10.97 1.89
CA LEU A 114 -0.99 11.15 1.19
C LEU A 114 -1.85 9.91 1.38
N VAL A 115 -3.13 10.09 1.70
CA VAL A 115 -4.08 9.00 1.97
C VAL A 115 -5.22 9.04 0.97
N PHE A 116 -5.56 7.89 0.41
CA PHE A 116 -6.75 7.70 -0.43
C PHE A 116 -7.27 6.26 -0.27
N HIS A 117 -8.43 5.98 -0.84
CA HIS A 117 -9.10 4.69 -0.64
C HIS A 117 -9.37 3.99 -1.97
N ASP A 118 -9.31 2.67 -1.93
CA ASP A 118 -9.78 1.84 -3.03
C ASP A 118 -11.33 1.76 -3.05
N PRO A 119 -11.94 1.09 -4.05
CA PRO A 119 -13.40 0.97 -4.13
C PRO A 119 -14.07 0.23 -2.96
N ASP A 120 -13.31 -0.53 -2.18
CA ASP A 120 -13.80 -1.26 -1.00
C ASP A 120 -13.47 -0.54 0.32
N GLY A 121 -12.88 0.66 0.25
CA GLY A 121 -12.54 1.48 1.40
C GLY A 121 -11.24 1.09 2.10
N ILE A 122 -10.40 0.27 1.47
CA ILE A 122 -9.04 0.00 1.97
C ILE A 122 -8.21 1.27 1.79
N GLU A 123 -7.54 1.70 2.85
CA GLU A 123 -6.67 2.87 2.80
C GLU A 123 -5.34 2.55 2.12
N HIS A 124 -4.90 3.45 1.24
CA HIS A 124 -3.57 3.46 0.66
C HIS A 124 -2.81 4.68 1.15
N HIS A 125 -1.63 4.42 1.68
CA HIS A 125 -0.71 5.44 2.13
C HIS A 125 0.46 5.55 1.15
N LEU A 126 0.64 6.72 0.54
CA LEU A 126 1.87 7.09 -0.16
C LEU A 126 2.73 7.88 0.82
N TYR A 127 3.89 7.33 1.16
CA TYR A 127 4.79 7.87 2.17
C TYR A 127 6.14 8.22 1.56
N THR A 128 6.67 9.41 1.83
CA THR A 128 7.97 9.80 1.28
C THR A 128 9.10 8.98 1.89
N ARG A 129 10.08 8.61 1.06
CA ARG A 129 11.33 8.01 1.53
C ARG A 129 12.22 9.06 2.19
N THR A 130 12.18 10.29 1.67
CA THR A 130 12.89 11.43 2.27
C THR A 130 12.19 11.86 3.56
N GLU A 131 12.94 11.88 4.66
CA GLU A 131 12.47 12.33 5.96
C GLU A 131 12.58 13.86 6.07
N HIS A 132 11.64 14.51 6.81
CA HIS A 132 11.68 15.95 7.09
C HIS A 132 12.55 16.29 8.30
N CYS A 133 13.04 15.32 9.05
CA CYS A 133 13.88 15.48 10.24
C CYS A 133 13.25 16.32 11.38
N ILE A 134 11.91 16.47 11.38
CA ILE A 134 11.18 17.13 12.47
C ILE A 134 10.91 16.09 13.56
N ASP A 135 11.25 16.43 14.80
CA ASP A 135 10.97 15.55 15.95
C ASP A 135 9.51 15.70 16.40
N HIS A 136 8.72 14.67 16.19
CA HIS A 136 7.33 14.58 16.61
C HIS A 136 7.11 13.64 17.80
N SER A 137 8.17 13.17 18.46
CA SER A 137 8.09 12.15 19.51
C SER A 137 7.19 12.52 20.69
N GLU A 138 7.06 13.82 20.98
CA GLU A 138 6.19 14.34 22.04
C GLU A 138 4.76 14.67 21.56
N ARG A 139 4.48 14.54 20.25
CA ARG A 139 3.18 14.87 19.68
C ARG A 139 2.22 13.68 19.78
N PRO A 140 1.06 13.82 20.44
CA PRO A 140 0.07 12.73 20.53
C PRO A 140 -0.35 12.22 19.14
N GLY A 141 -0.39 10.88 18.98
CA GLY A 141 -0.75 10.23 17.71
C GLY A 141 0.42 10.07 16.72
N TYR A 142 1.59 10.62 17.02
CA TYR A 142 2.80 10.44 16.21
C TYR A 142 3.68 9.33 16.77
N GLY A 143 4.41 8.66 15.87
CA GLY A 143 5.38 7.64 16.27
C GLY A 143 6.62 8.21 16.94
N ARG A 144 7.23 7.42 17.81
CA ARG A 144 8.53 7.74 18.45
C ARG A 144 9.45 6.53 18.37
N PRO A 145 10.77 6.74 18.31
CA PRO A 145 11.73 5.64 18.34
C PRO A 145 11.59 4.82 19.63
N ILE A 146 11.68 3.50 19.51
CA ILE A 146 11.80 2.62 20.67
C ILE A 146 13.29 2.62 21.08
N PRO A 147 13.65 3.07 22.27
CA PRO A 147 15.04 3.06 22.73
C PRO A 147 15.58 1.61 22.71
N SER A 148 16.75 1.41 22.16
CA SER A 148 17.55 0.16 22.21
C SER A 148 17.09 -1.06 21.37
N SER A 149 16.08 -0.99 20.51
CA SER A 149 15.59 -2.19 19.80
C SER A 149 15.69 -2.16 18.28
N ILE A 150 16.13 -1.08 17.65
CA ILE A 150 16.22 -1.01 16.18
C ILE A 150 17.53 -1.65 15.71
N PRO A 151 17.49 -2.80 15.00
CA PRO A 151 18.70 -3.32 14.34
C PRO A 151 19.22 -2.28 13.37
N ALA A 152 20.55 -2.11 13.31
CA ALA A 152 21.25 -1.10 12.49
C ALA A 152 20.92 -1.15 10.96
N ARG A 153 20.20 -2.17 10.50
CA ARG A 153 19.83 -2.40 9.09
C ARG A 153 18.66 -1.53 8.57
N VAL A 154 17.92 -0.83 9.45
CA VAL A 154 16.79 0.02 9.02
C VAL A 154 17.23 1.47 8.77
N ARG A 155 18.49 1.81 9.06
CA ARG A 155 19.02 3.18 8.93
C ARG A 155 19.88 3.44 7.69
N SER A 156 19.99 2.52 6.77
CA SER A 156 20.88 2.72 5.62
C SER A 156 20.12 2.82 4.31
N THR A 157 20.23 4.01 3.75
CA THR A 157 20.05 4.55 2.40
C THR A 157 18.65 4.72 1.89
#